data_6bb152def67a495346c533b5e3c1746e
#
_entry.id   6bb152def67a495346c533b5e3c1746e
#
_cell.length_a   1.000
_cell.length_b   1.000
_cell.length_c   1.000
_cell.angle_alpha   90.00
_cell.angle_beta   90.00
_cell.angle_gamma   90.00
#
_symmetry.space_group_name_H-M   'P 1'
#
loop_
_entity.id
_entity.type
_entity.pdbx_description
1 polymer ?
#
loop_
_entity_poly.entity_id
_entity_poly.type
_entity_poly.pdbx_seq_one_letter_code
_entity_poly.pdbx_strand_id
1 'polypeptide(L)'
;MVREAVKLGFEYIELSHGLNITHLPDIYRMVDQGEIKVSSIHNFCPSPIEVQMDAPDVYEFTSHRSSERSRALDLTEKTLETAARLKAPRVVVHLGSVPMKSYTLELEKLTHEGKIYSREYTRVKLELVTKRAKLAQLYYDRARAALDEMLPLCEHYGVVLGIETRSHYEQVPDEQEMLRLLAHYGECPWIGFWHDFGHVQRKANLGLLNHAELLSTIAPRLLGCHVHDVAWPEKDHRVPFTGGGVDFDVLMPLVPEGIPLVWELSRSQKVSQVAENLVKWKEKFGS
;
A
#
# COMPACT_ATOMS: atom_id res chain seq x y z
N MET A 1 -2.76 16.24 14.04
CA MET A 1 -3.05 14.97 13.34
C MET A 1 -3.12 13.80 14.33
N VAL A 2 -2.03 13.32 14.99
CA VAL A 2 -2.11 12.18 15.94
C VAL A 2 -3.18 12.39 17.02
N ARG A 3 -3.19 13.54 17.70
CA ARG A 3 -4.21 13.86 18.74
C ARG A 3 -5.64 13.94 18.20
N GLU A 4 -5.82 14.21 16.91
CA GLU A 4 -7.13 14.19 16.26
C GLU A 4 -7.59 12.74 16.02
N ALA A 5 -6.70 11.86 15.60
CA ALA A 5 -6.99 10.43 15.48
C ALA A 5 -7.42 9.83 16.81
N VAL A 6 -6.69 10.15 17.90
CA VAL A 6 -7.05 9.72 19.26
C VAL A 6 -8.44 10.27 19.68
N LYS A 7 -8.76 11.54 19.38
CA LYS A 7 -10.08 12.13 19.67
C LYS A 7 -11.20 11.47 18.87
N LEU A 8 -10.92 10.96 17.68
CA LEU A 8 -11.87 10.20 16.86
C LEU A 8 -12.06 8.76 17.37
N GLY A 9 -11.24 8.31 18.33
CA GLY A 9 -11.32 6.97 18.91
C GLY A 9 -10.47 5.92 18.20
N PHE A 10 -9.49 6.33 17.39
CA PHE A 10 -8.46 5.42 16.89
C PHE A 10 -7.44 5.13 17.99
N GLU A 11 -7.18 3.85 18.25
CA GLU A 11 -6.18 3.40 19.23
C GLU A 11 -4.79 3.28 18.64
N TYR A 12 -4.73 3.08 17.32
CA TYR A 12 -3.50 2.87 16.55
C TYR A 12 -3.39 3.88 15.42
N ILE A 13 -2.16 4.17 15.08
CA ILE A 13 -1.83 4.92 13.86
C ILE A 13 -0.85 4.12 13.01
N GLU A 14 -0.83 4.41 11.72
CA GLU A 14 0.28 4.09 10.85
C GLU A 14 1.14 5.35 10.66
N LEU A 15 2.46 5.18 10.67
CA LEU A 15 3.36 6.27 10.30
C LEU A 15 3.59 6.25 8.79
N SER A 16 3.20 7.35 8.15
CA SER A 16 3.29 7.50 6.69
C SER A 16 4.72 7.80 6.22
N HIS A 17 4.99 7.43 4.97
CA HIS A 17 6.21 7.74 4.22
C HIS A 17 6.52 9.24 4.06
N GLY A 18 5.59 10.15 4.34
CA GLY A 18 5.82 11.61 4.36
C GLY A 18 6.27 12.16 5.71
N LEU A 19 6.61 11.31 6.69
CA LEU A 19 6.98 11.75 8.03
C LEU A 19 8.44 12.22 8.09
N ASN A 20 8.64 13.51 8.40
CA ASN A 20 9.98 14.06 8.59
C ASN A 20 10.60 13.58 9.91
N ILE A 21 11.92 13.34 9.91
CA ILE A 21 12.70 12.91 11.08
C ILE A 21 12.50 13.79 12.30
N THR A 22 12.23 15.07 12.12
CA THR A 22 12.02 16.04 13.22
C THR A 22 10.77 15.75 14.06
N HIS A 23 9.83 14.95 13.55
CA HIS A 23 8.62 14.56 14.28
C HIS A 23 8.79 13.30 15.12
N LEU A 24 9.82 12.49 14.86
CA LEU A 24 10.03 11.22 15.58
C LEU A 24 10.18 11.39 17.10
N PRO A 25 10.93 12.39 17.64
CA PRO A 25 11.06 12.56 19.09
C PRO A 25 9.71 12.74 19.81
N ASP A 26 8.78 13.47 19.20
CA ASP A 26 7.44 13.66 19.75
C ASP A 26 6.60 12.38 19.67
N ILE A 27 6.71 11.64 18.58
CA ILE A 27 6.02 10.36 18.41
C ILE A 27 6.55 9.33 19.41
N TYR A 28 7.86 9.22 19.59
CA TYR A 28 8.48 8.33 20.58
C TYR A 28 7.94 8.64 21.98
N ARG A 29 7.89 9.93 22.36
CA ARG A 29 7.35 10.35 23.64
C ARG A 29 5.89 9.93 23.81
N MET A 30 5.04 10.15 22.81
CA MET A 30 3.62 9.78 22.86
C MET A 30 3.41 8.27 22.99
N VAL A 31 4.21 7.47 22.29
CA VAL A 31 4.17 6.00 22.40
C VAL A 31 4.68 5.55 23.76
N ASP A 32 5.79 6.10 24.26
CA ASP A 32 6.37 5.77 25.56
C ASP A 32 5.43 6.14 26.71
N GLN A 33 4.61 7.20 26.56
CA GLN A 33 3.57 7.61 27.49
C GLN A 33 2.25 6.83 27.34
N GLY A 34 2.14 5.95 26.35
CA GLY A 34 0.93 5.17 26.09
C GLY A 34 -0.24 5.99 25.50
N GLU A 35 0.03 7.21 24.99
CA GLU A 35 -1.00 8.05 24.38
C GLU A 35 -1.49 7.47 23.04
N ILE A 36 -0.63 6.73 22.32
CA ILE A 36 -0.95 6.09 21.04
C ILE A 36 -0.12 4.82 20.85
N LYS A 37 -0.62 3.89 20.06
CA LYS A 37 0.11 2.71 19.56
C LYS A 37 0.31 2.82 18.07
N VAL A 38 1.37 2.16 17.54
CA VAL A 38 1.66 2.13 16.10
C VAL A 38 1.37 0.73 15.58
N SER A 39 0.44 0.61 14.63
CA SER A 39 0.06 -0.68 14.02
C SER A 39 1.04 -1.11 12.95
N SER A 40 1.56 -0.15 12.22
CA SER A 40 2.41 -0.32 11.04
C SER A 40 3.15 0.96 10.71
N ILE A 41 4.18 0.85 9.89
CA ILE A 41 4.93 1.99 9.36
C ILE A 41 5.05 1.80 7.86
N HIS A 42 4.73 2.83 7.09
CA HIS A 42 4.94 2.82 5.65
C HIS A 42 6.39 3.19 5.31
N ASN A 43 7.04 2.40 4.48
CA ASN A 43 8.39 2.65 3.99
C ASN A 43 8.39 3.84 2.98
N PHE A 44 9.28 4.82 3.04
CA PHE A 44 10.40 4.98 3.96
C PHE A 44 10.01 5.90 5.13
N CYS A 45 10.32 5.49 6.34
CA CYS A 45 10.01 6.30 7.52
C CYS A 45 11.17 6.25 8.53
N PRO A 46 11.76 7.41 8.90
CA PRO A 46 11.41 8.75 8.40
C PRO A 46 11.73 8.93 6.92
N SER A 47 11.04 9.90 6.29
CA SER A 47 11.32 10.28 4.92
C SER A 47 12.80 10.64 4.73
N PRO A 48 13.43 10.25 3.60
CA PRO A 48 14.80 10.66 3.30
C PRO A 48 14.94 12.18 3.34
N ILE A 49 16.07 12.67 3.87
CA ILE A 49 16.30 14.11 4.07
C ILE A 49 16.28 14.88 2.74
N GLU A 50 16.71 14.25 1.67
CA GLU A 50 16.72 14.78 0.31
C GLU A 50 15.33 14.88 -0.33
N VAL A 51 14.30 14.27 0.29
CA VAL A 51 12.94 14.24 -0.23
C VAL A 51 12.09 15.23 0.56
N GLN A 52 11.63 16.28 -0.10
CA GLN A 52 10.86 17.36 0.53
C GLN A 52 9.34 17.16 0.42
N MET A 53 8.91 16.13 -0.27
CA MET A 53 7.49 15.82 -0.50
C MET A 53 7.20 14.35 -0.16
N ASP A 54 5.95 14.06 -0.07
CA ASP A 54 5.43 12.71 0.10
C ASP A 54 5.70 11.90 -1.18
N ALA A 55 6.66 10.98 -1.13
CA ALA A 55 7.12 10.22 -2.30
C ALA A 55 7.56 8.81 -1.88
N PRO A 56 6.62 7.87 -1.73
CA PRO A 56 6.91 6.50 -1.30
C PRO A 56 7.79 5.73 -2.30
N ASP A 57 7.72 6.09 -3.58
CA ASP A 57 8.46 5.45 -4.67
C ASP A 57 9.73 6.24 -5.08
N VAL A 58 10.27 7.09 -4.19
CA VAL A 58 11.46 7.91 -4.50
C VAL A 58 12.70 7.06 -4.80
N TYR A 59 12.83 5.91 -4.18
CA TYR A 59 13.84 4.89 -4.44
C TYR A 59 13.16 3.55 -4.63
N GLU A 60 13.39 2.93 -5.80
CA GLU A 60 12.78 1.66 -6.14
C GLU A 60 13.79 0.51 -6.04
N PHE A 61 13.40 -0.60 -5.43
CA PHE A 61 14.19 -1.85 -5.43
C PHE A 61 14.34 -2.45 -6.84
N THR A 62 13.48 -2.03 -7.76
CA THR A 62 13.53 -2.45 -9.16
C THR A 62 14.40 -1.58 -10.05
N SER A 63 14.92 -0.44 -9.55
CA SER A 63 15.68 0.53 -10.34
C SER A 63 16.82 -0.10 -11.14
N HIS A 64 17.12 0.48 -12.31
CA HIS A 64 18.31 0.14 -13.09
C HIS A 64 19.61 0.49 -12.39
N ARG A 65 19.60 1.53 -11.57
CA ARG A 65 20.79 2.02 -10.84
C ARG A 65 20.99 1.22 -9.57
N SER A 66 22.13 0.52 -9.46
CA SER A 66 22.48 -0.24 -8.26
C SER A 66 22.55 0.63 -7.01
N SER A 67 23.10 1.87 -7.14
CA SER A 67 23.17 2.83 -6.04
C SER A 67 21.79 3.22 -5.50
N GLU A 68 20.79 3.29 -6.36
CA GLU A 68 19.41 3.59 -5.98
C GLU A 68 18.77 2.41 -5.24
N ARG A 69 19.01 1.18 -5.72
CA ARG A 69 18.57 -0.04 -5.01
C ARG A 69 19.23 -0.18 -3.63
N SER A 70 20.56 0.04 -3.54
CA SER A 70 21.24 0.05 -2.24
C SER A 70 20.67 1.13 -1.31
N ARG A 71 20.39 2.33 -1.85
CA ARG A 71 19.77 3.40 -1.07
C ARG A 71 18.39 3.01 -0.54
N ALA A 72 17.58 2.31 -1.34
CA ALA A 72 16.28 1.78 -0.91
C ALA A 72 16.43 0.79 0.25
N LEU A 73 17.41 -0.12 0.18
CA LEU A 73 17.71 -1.08 1.26
C LEU A 73 18.16 -0.38 2.54
N ASP A 74 19.12 0.56 2.46
CA ASP A 74 19.63 1.32 3.61
C ASP A 74 18.52 2.11 4.31
N LEU A 75 17.59 2.68 3.55
CA LEU A 75 16.44 3.42 4.09
C LEU A 75 15.39 2.49 4.71
N THR A 76 15.21 1.31 4.13
CA THR A 76 14.31 0.29 4.69
C THR A 76 14.84 -0.23 6.02
N GLU A 77 16.15 -0.45 6.15
CA GLU A 77 16.74 -0.82 7.45
C GLU A 77 16.44 0.24 8.53
N LYS A 78 16.54 1.54 8.20
CA LYS A 78 16.16 2.62 9.12
C LYS A 78 14.66 2.61 9.46
N THR A 79 13.82 2.23 8.51
CA THR A 79 12.39 2.08 8.77
C THR A 79 12.12 0.91 9.71
N LEU A 80 12.82 -0.23 9.54
CA LEU A 80 12.72 -1.38 10.43
C LEU A 80 13.22 -1.05 11.85
N GLU A 81 14.35 -0.34 11.98
CA GLU A 81 14.85 0.18 13.25
C GLU A 81 13.80 1.06 13.95
N THR A 82 13.20 2.00 13.21
CA THR A 82 12.13 2.88 13.69
C THR A 82 10.92 2.08 14.15
N ALA A 83 10.54 1.05 13.39
CA ALA A 83 9.43 0.16 13.71
C ALA A 83 9.68 -0.60 15.01
N ALA A 84 10.87 -1.19 15.16
CA ALA A 84 11.27 -1.89 16.38
C ALA A 84 11.24 -0.95 17.60
N ARG A 85 11.77 0.27 17.48
CA ARG A 85 11.75 1.30 18.55
C ARG A 85 10.33 1.68 18.97
N LEU A 86 9.40 1.74 18.02
CA LEU A 86 7.99 2.07 18.25
C LEU A 86 7.12 0.86 18.59
N LYS A 87 7.70 -0.34 18.62
CA LYS A 87 6.97 -1.61 18.80
C LYS A 87 5.90 -1.82 17.72
N ALA A 88 6.11 -1.24 16.55
CA ALA A 88 5.27 -1.47 15.38
C ALA A 88 5.66 -2.82 14.74
N PRO A 89 4.75 -3.79 14.70
CA PRO A 89 5.13 -5.15 14.26
C PRO A 89 5.25 -5.30 12.74
N ARG A 90 4.87 -4.28 11.96
CA ARG A 90 4.76 -4.36 10.51
C ARG A 90 5.30 -3.12 9.82
N VAL A 91 5.95 -3.35 8.66
CA VAL A 91 6.34 -2.29 7.71
C VAL A 91 5.69 -2.57 6.37
N VAL A 92 4.95 -1.60 5.86
CA VAL A 92 4.35 -1.63 4.51
C VAL A 92 5.39 -1.21 3.50
N VAL A 93 5.53 -1.95 2.40
CA VAL A 93 6.58 -1.71 1.42
C VAL A 93 6.07 -1.75 -0.02
N HIS A 94 6.49 -0.75 -0.80
CA HIS A 94 6.44 -0.73 -2.25
C HIS A 94 7.72 -1.31 -2.82
N LEU A 95 7.63 -2.18 -3.83
CA LEU A 95 8.83 -2.79 -4.40
C LEU A 95 9.37 -2.04 -5.61
N GLY A 96 8.52 -1.31 -6.33
CA GLY A 96 8.91 -0.50 -7.48
C GLY A 96 8.05 -0.73 -8.70
N SER A 97 8.62 -0.53 -9.89
CA SER A 97 7.88 -0.55 -11.14
C SER A 97 8.68 -1.13 -12.31
N VAL A 98 7.98 -1.45 -13.39
CA VAL A 98 8.54 -1.74 -14.71
C VAL A 98 8.64 -0.42 -15.47
N PRO A 99 9.84 0.09 -15.82
CA PRO A 99 9.99 1.35 -16.54
C PRO A 99 9.40 1.26 -17.94
N MET A 100 8.22 1.76 -18.11
CA MET A 100 7.49 1.80 -19.36
C MET A 100 6.56 3.02 -19.40
N LYS A 101 5.89 3.26 -20.51
CA LYS A 101 4.87 4.31 -20.61
C LYS A 101 3.76 4.05 -19.61
N SER A 102 3.23 5.11 -18.99
CA SER A 102 2.10 5.05 -18.05
C SER A 102 0.78 4.78 -18.76
N TYR A 103 0.57 3.55 -19.20
CA TYR A 103 -0.66 3.12 -19.89
C TYR A 103 -1.86 3.08 -18.95
N THR A 104 -1.66 2.77 -17.67
CA THR A 104 -2.74 2.79 -16.66
C THR A 104 -3.35 4.19 -16.60
N LEU A 105 -2.55 5.24 -16.53
CA LEU A 105 -3.04 6.62 -16.57
C LEU A 105 -3.73 6.97 -17.89
N GLU A 106 -3.26 6.41 -19.02
CA GLU A 106 -3.93 6.61 -20.32
C GLU A 106 -5.31 5.94 -20.35
N LEU A 107 -5.44 4.74 -19.76
CA LEU A 107 -6.73 4.05 -19.62
C LEU A 107 -7.69 4.83 -18.70
N GLU A 108 -7.20 5.37 -17.59
CA GLU A 108 -7.99 6.23 -16.69
C GLU A 108 -8.49 7.49 -17.42
N LYS A 109 -7.60 8.14 -18.18
CA LYS A 109 -7.98 9.30 -19.02
C LYS A 109 -9.06 8.93 -20.03
N LEU A 110 -8.92 7.83 -20.74
CA LEU A 110 -9.92 7.35 -21.69
C LEU A 110 -11.25 7.02 -21.00
N THR A 111 -11.20 6.49 -19.77
CA THR A 111 -12.40 6.24 -18.97
C THR A 111 -13.09 7.56 -18.60
N HIS A 112 -12.33 8.58 -18.18
CA HIS A 112 -12.84 9.90 -17.87
C HIS A 112 -13.49 10.58 -19.10
N GLU A 113 -12.96 10.33 -20.29
CA GLU A 113 -13.53 10.75 -21.57
C GLU A 113 -14.75 9.90 -22.02
N GLY A 114 -15.21 8.93 -21.24
CA GLY A 114 -16.31 8.04 -21.58
C GLY A 114 -15.98 6.99 -22.65
N LYS A 115 -14.69 6.74 -22.91
CA LYS A 115 -14.21 5.87 -24.02
C LYS A 115 -13.88 4.43 -23.59
N ILE A 116 -14.31 3.97 -22.43
CA ILE A 116 -13.97 2.64 -21.86
C ILE A 116 -14.33 1.47 -22.80
N TYR A 117 -15.33 1.62 -23.65
CA TYR A 117 -15.73 0.60 -24.63
C TYR A 117 -15.20 0.86 -26.05
N SER A 118 -14.27 1.80 -26.22
CA SER A 118 -13.72 2.16 -27.54
C SER A 118 -12.63 1.16 -28.00
N ARG A 119 -12.40 1.13 -29.32
CA ARG A 119 -11.27 0.42 -29.89
C ARG A 119 -9.92 0.96 -29.41
N GLU A 120 -9.87 2.26 -29.13
CA GLU A 120 -8.69 2.93 -28.59
C GLU A 120 -8.35 2.38 -27.20
N TYR A 121 -9.34 2.32 -26.32
CA TYR A 121 -9.18 1.74 -24.98
C TYR A 121 -8.68 0.31 -25.03
N THR A 122 -9.30 -0.54 -25.87
CA THR A 122 -8.88 -1.94 -26.07
C THR A 122 -7.44 -2.03 -26.56
N ARG A 123 -7.04 -1.19 -27.52
CA ARG A 123 -5.66 -1.15 -28.04
C ARG A 123 -4.66 -0.78 -26.94
N VAL A 124 -4.93 0.28 -26.18
CA VAL A 124 -4.05 0.74 -25.08
C VAL A 124 -3.91 -0.35 -24.01
N LYS A 125 -5.02 -1.01 -23.64
CA LYS A 125 -5.02 -2.10 -22.66
C LYS A 125 -4.19 -3.31 -23.14
N LEU A 126 -4.35 -3.72 -24.39
CA LEU A 126 -3.57 -4.81 -24.97
C LEU A 126 -2.07 -4.46 -25.03
N GLU A 127 -1.73 -3.21 -25.38
CA GLU A 127 -0.36 -2.73 -25.37
C GLU A 127 0.24 -2.77 -23.96
N LEU A 128 -0.48 -2.32 -22.94
CA LEU A 128 -0.08 -2.36 -21.54
C LEU A 128 0.30 -3.79 -21.15
N VAL A 129 -0.65 -4.72 -21.24
CA VAL A 129 -0.47 -6.10 -20.80
C VAL A 129 0.68 -6.79 -21.58
N THR A 130 0.70 -6.62 -22.91
CA THR A 130 1.71 -7.28 -23.76
C THR A 130 3.12 -6.73 -23.51
N LYS A 131 3.28 -5.41 -23.37
CA LYS A 131 4.59 -4.80 -23.13
C LYS A 131 5.09 -5.11 -21.72
N ARG A 132 4.22 -5.03 -20.71
CA ARG A 132 4.60 -5.38 -19.34
C ARG A 132 5.07 -6.83 -19.27
N ALA A 133 4.32 -7.76 -19.83
CA ALA A 133 4.68 -9.19 -19.82
C ALA A 133 6.08 -9.47 -20.43
N LYS A 134 6.51 -8.68 -21.42
CA LYS A 134 7.85 -8.82 -22.01
C LYS A 134 8.97 -8.26 -21.14
N LEU A 135 8.69 -7.28 -20.29
CA LEU A 135 9.69 -6.54 -19.53
C LEU A 135 9.77 -6.97 -18.07
N ALA A 136 8.66 -7.42 -17.48
CA ALA A 136 8.46 -7.54 -16.04
C ALA A 136 9.43 -8.49 -15.33
N GLN A 137 9.89 -9.57 -15.97
CA GLN A 137 10.69 -10.61 -15.32
C GLN A 137 11.95 -10.05 -14.63
N LEU A 138 12.69 -9.16 -15.30
CA LEU A 138 13.88 -8.54 -14.72
C LEU A 138 13.59 -7.73 -13.44
N TYR A 139 12.48 -7.01 -13.44
CA TYR A 139 12.08 -6.16 -12.30
C TYR A 139 11.51 -6.97 -11.15
N TYR A 140 10.75 -8.02 -11.48
CA TYR A 140 10.32 -9.01 -10.49
C TYR A 140 11.52 -9.69 -9.81
N ASP A 141 12.54 -10.11 -10.57
CA ASP A 141 13.74 -10.76 -10.00
C ASP A 141 14.52 -9.79 -9.09
N ARG A 142 14.59 -8.51 -9.44
CA ARG A 142 15.19 -7.48 -8.56
C ARG A 142 14.38 -7.26 -7.29
N ALA A 143 13.05 -7.17 -7.40
CA ALA A 143 12.17 -7.04 -6.25
C ALA A 143 12.32 -8.24 -5.30
N ARG A 144 12.36 -9.47 -5.85
CA ARG A 144 12.58 -10.68 -5.08
C ARG A 144 13.97 -10.69 -4.41
N ALA A 145 15.03 -10.33 -5.14
CA ALA A 145 16.37 -10.24 -4.56
C ALA A 145 16.43 -9.23 -3.40
N ALA A 146 15.75 -8.09 -3.53
CA ALA A 146 15.67 -7.10 -2.44
C ALA A 146 14.91 -7.66 -1.23
N LEU A 147 13.84 -8.42 -1.43
CA LEU A 147 13.15 -9.11 -0.33
C LEU A 147 14.09 -10.10 0.37
N ASP A 148 14.85 -10.89 -0.39
CA ASP A 148 15.82 -11.84 0.17
C ASP A 148 16.90 -11.11 1.01
N GLU A 149 17.35 -9.92 0.59
CA GLU A 149 18.29 -9.08 1.35
C GLU A 149 17.66 -8.46 2.62
N MET A 150 16.37 -8.17 2.60
CA MET A 150 15.65 -7.61 3.75
C MET A 150 15.26 -8.64 4.82
N LEU A 151 15.16 -9.94 4.47
CA LEU A 151 14.73 -10.98 5.41
C LEU A 151 15.57 -11.04 6.69
N PRO A 152 16.93 -11.06 6.64
CA PRO A 152 17.76 -11.06 7.86
C PRO A 152 17.55 -9.82 8.73
N LEU A 153 17.24 -8.66 8.12
CA LEU A 153 16.92 -7.43 8.84
C LEU A 153 15.56 -7.55 9.54
N CYS A 154 14.56 -8.11 8.86
CA CYS A 154 13.25 -8.37 9.44
C CYS A 154 13.34 -9.27 10.67
N GLU A 155 14.12 -10.34 10.58
CA GLU A 155 14.38 -11.24 11.70
C GLU A 155 15.13 -10.53 12.85
N HIS A 156 16.16 -9.75 12.53
CA HIS A 156 16.94 -8.99 13.52
C HIS A 156 16.08 -8.00 14.30
N TYR A 157 15.22 -7.25 13.62
CA TYR A 157 14.38 -6.24 14.24
C TYR A 157 13.03 -6.78 14.77
N GLY A 158 12.68 -8.02 14.43
CA GLY A 158 11.40 -8.63 14.80
C GLY A 158 10.20 -7.98 14.12
N VAL A 159 10.36 -7.50 12.87
CA VAL A 159 9.37 -6.74 12.12
C VAL A 159 9.03 -7.45 10.82
N VAL A 160 7.75 -7.56 10.49
CA VAL A 160 7.26 -8.23 9.28
C VAL A 160 7.04 -7.23 8.15
N LEU A 161 7.42 -7.59 6.91
CA LEU A 161 7.14 -6.80 5.71
C LEU A 161 5.78 -7.15 5.11
N GLY A 162 4.94 -6.14 4.91
CA GLY A 162 3.69 -6.22 4.15
C GLY A 162 3.89 -5.68 2.74
N ILE A 163 3.92 -6.55 1.73
CA ILE A 163 4.02 -6.13 0.32
C ILE A 163 2.66 -5.57 -0.10
N GLU A 164 2.64 -4.29 -0.46
CA GLU A 164 1.39 -3.61 -0.78
C GLU A 164 0.90 -3.90 -2.20
N THR A 165 -0.43 -4.08 -2.33
CA THR A 165 -1.11 -4.10 -3.63
C THR A 165 -1.13 -2.70 -4.25
N ARG A 166 -0.67 -2.60 -5.50
CA ARG A 166 -0.38 -1.32 -6.15
C ARG A 166 -1.51 -0.82 -7.06
N SER A 167 -1.55 0.50 -7.29
CA SER A 167 -2.61 1.17 -8.06
C SER A 167 -2.43 1.11 -9.57
N HIS A 168 -1.19 1.01 -10.08
CA HIS A 168 -0.90 0.97 -11.50
C HIS A 168 -0.40 -0.41 -11.93
N TYR A 169 -0.83 -0.85 -13.12
CA TYR A 169 -0.45 -2.16 -13.64
C TYR A 169 1.03 -2.27 -14.01
N GLU A 170 1.71 -1.14 -14.22
CA GLU A 170 3.16 -1.07 -14.44
C GLU A 170 3.98 -1.36 -13.18
N GLN A 171 3.37 -1.30 -12.00
CA GLN A 171 4.07 -1.51 -10.72
C GLN A 171 4.33 -2.99 -10.44
N VAL A 172 5.29 -3.26 -9.56
CA VAL A 172 5.72 -4.61 -9.15
C VAL A 172 5.45 -4.76 -7.65
N PRO A 173 4.83 -5.87 -7.24
CA PRO A 173 4.31 -6.98 -8.06
C PRO A 173 2.94 -6.65 -8.68
N ASP A 174 2.63 -7.28 -9.82
CA ASP A 174 1.25 -7.45 -10.25
C ASP A 174 0.61 -8.66 -9.55
N GLU A 175 -0.63 -8.98 -9.89
CA GLU A 175 -1.40 -10.04 -9.24
C GLU A 175 -0.78 -11.43 -9.44
N GLN A 176 -0.24 -11.72 -10.63
CA GLN A 176 0.44 -12.98 -10.92
C GLN A 176 1.80 -13.07 -10.23
N GLU A 177 2.50 -11.97 -10.16
CA GLU A 177 3.76 -11.86 -9.43
C GLU A 177 3.54 -12.00 -7.92
N MET A 178 2.42 -11.49 -7.38
CA MET A 178 2.02 -11.74 -5.97
C MET A 178 1.83 -13.22 -5.69
N LEU A 179 1.17 -13.97 -6.58
CA LEU A 179 1.03 -15.42 -6.45
C LEU A 179 2.39 -16.15 -6.48
N ARG A 180 3.30 -15.68 -7.32
CA ARG A 180 4.67 -16.22 -7.39
C ARG A 180 5.46 -15.94 -6.11
N LEU A 181 5.32 -14.75 -5.52
CA LEU A 181 5.92 -14.41 -4.22
C LEU A 181 5.31 -15.26 -3.11
N LEU A 182 3.99 -15.43 -3.09
CA LEU A 182 3.29 -16.30 -2.16
C LEU A 182 3.81 -17.74 -2.22
N ALA A 183 3.97 -18.29 -3.42
CA ALA A 183 4.52 -19.62 -3.63
C ALA A 183 6.00 -19.73 -3.22
N HIS A 184 6.80 -18.66 -3.44
CA HIS A 184 8.23 -18.65 -3.15
C HIS A 184 8.51 -18.54 -1.64
N TYR A 185 7.84 -17.62 -0.95
CA TYR A 185 8.07 -17.39 0.47
C TYR A 185 7.24 -18.30 1.39
N GLY A 186 6.18 -18.91 0.88
CA GLY A 186 5.39 -19.94 1.56
C GLY A 186 5.12 -19.63 3.03
N GLU A 187 5.78 -20.36 3.92
CA GLU A 187 5.65 -20.24 5.38
C GLU A 187 6.59 -19.20 6.01
N CYS A 188 7.31 -18.39 5.21
CA CYS A 188 8.22 -17.39 5.76
C CYS A 188 7.47 -16.42 6.68
N PRO A 189 7.83 -16.31 7.98
CA PRO A 189 7.09 -15.49 8.94
C PRO A 189 7.32 -13.99 8.75
N TRP A 190 8.33 -13.59 7.96
CA TRP A 190 8.78 -12.21 7.84
C TRP A 190 8.21 -11.47 6.62
N ILE A 191 7.44 -12.14 5.76
CA ILE A 191 6.82 -11.56 4.57
C ILE A 191 5.34 -11.94 4.50
N GLY A 192 4.49 -10.96 4.20
CA GLY A 192 3.09 -11.14 3.87
C GLY A 192 2.62 -10.02 2.95
N PHE A 193 1.32 -9.90 2.79
CA PHE A 193 0.73 -8.90 1.91
C PHE A 193 0.01 -7.81 2.70
N TRP A 194 -0.04 -6.63 2.09
CA TRP A 194 -0.84 -5.50 2.54
C TRP A 194 -1.82 -5.13 1.44
N HIS A 195 -3.11 -5.21 1.73
CA HIS A 195 -4.13 -4.96 0.72
C HIS A 195 -4.60 -3.52 0.78
N ASP A 196 -4.44 -2.80 -0.33
CA ASP A 196 -5.02 -1.47 -0.49
C ASP A 196 -6.30 -1.57 -1.34
N PHE A 197 -7.44 -1.26 -0.70
CA PHE A 197 -8.75 -1.37 -1.31
C PHE A 197 -8.93 -0.44 -2.51
N GLY A 198 -8.48 0.80 -2.41
CA GLY A 198 -8.64 1.76 -3.48
C GLY A 198 -7.71 1.51 -4.65
N HIS A 199 -6.46 1.12 -4.39
CA HIS A 199 -5.49 0.77 -5.43
C HIS A 199 -5.99 -0.40 -6.29
N VAL A 200 -6.46 -1.46 -5.63
CA VAL A 200 -6.98 -2.63 -6.34
C VAL A 200 -8.29 -2.30 -7.06
N GLN A 201 -9.17 -1.51 -6.43
CA GLN A 201 -10.44 -1.11 -7.05
C GLN A 201 -10.22 -0.30 -8.33
N ARG A 202 -9.22 0.58 -8.38
CA ARG A 202 -8.88 1.33 -9.61
C ARG A 202 -8.54 0.39 -10.75
N LYS A 203 -7.68 -0.60 -10.53
CA LYS A 203 -7.33 -1.61 -11.55
C LYS A 203 -8.53 -2.49 -11.93
N ALA A 204 -9.38 -2.86 -10.96
CA ALA A 204 -10.61 -3.60 -11.23
C ALA A 204 -11.57 -2.81 -12.12
N ASN A 205 -11.74 -1.50 -11.87
CA ASN A 205 -12.56 -0.62 -12.69
C ASN A 205 -12.04 -0.47 -14.13
N LEU A 206 -10.73 -0.63 -14.35
CA LEU A 206 -10.13 -0.72 -15.69
C LEU A 206 -10.28 -2.12 -16.31
N GLY A 207 -10.88 -3.08 -15.58
CA GLY A 207 -11.03 -4.46 -16.02
C GLY A 207 -9.70 -5.21 -16.15
N LEU A 208 -8.70 -4.86 -15.34
CA LEU A 208 -7.38 -5.48 -15.33
C LEU A 208 -7.32 -6.70 -14.40
N LEU A 209 -8.17 -6.74 -13.38
CA LEU A 209 -8.24 -7.81 -12.40
C LEU A 209 -9.66 -7.97 -11.82
N ASN A 210 -9.88 -9.04 -11.05
CA ASN A 210 -11.04 -9.20 -10.18
C ASN A 210 -10.63 -8.91 -8.72
N HIS A 211 -11.23 -7.90 -8.10
CA HIS A 211 -10.85 -7.45 -6.75
C HIS A 211 -11.08 -8.53 -5.68
N ALA A 212 -12.28 -9.13 -5.66
CA ALA A 212 -12.63 -10.16 -4.68
C ALA A 212 -11.77 -11.43 -4.83
N GLU A 213 -11.48 -11.83 -6.05
CA GLU A 213 -10.63 -12.99 -6.35
C GLU A 213 -9.19 -12.76 -5.86
N LEU A 214 -8.61 -11.60 -6.13
CA LEU A 214 -7.28 -11.26 -5.63
C LEU A 214 -7.25 -11.27 -4.10
N LEU A 215 -8.19 -10.56 -3.45
CA LEU A 215 -8.25 -10.46 -2.00
C LEU A 215 -8.38 -11.84 -1.36
N SER A 216 -9.29 -12.69 -1.85
CA SER A 216 -9.45 -14.07 -1.38
C SER A 216 -8.16 -14.88 -1.50
N THR A 217 -7.40 -14.66 -2.57
CA THR A 217 -6.18 -15.42 -2.83
C THR A 217 -5.05 -15.02 -1.88
N ILE A 218 -4.90 -13.74 -1.57
CA ILE A 218 -3.83 -13.25 -0.67
C ILE A 218 -4.24 -13.28 0.81
N ALA A 219 -5.53 -13.44 1.13
CA ALA A 219 -6.07 -13.41 2.47
C ALA A 219 -5.31 -14.29 3.50
N PRO A 220 -4.87 -15.54 3.17
CA PRO A 220 -4.14 -16.37 4.12
C PRO A 220 -2.80 -15.77 4.60
N ARG A 221 -2.25 -14.81 3.88
CA ARG A 221 -0.97 -14.13 4.18
C ARG A 221 -1.14 -12.63 4.33
N LEU A 222 -2.36 -12.16 4.55
CA LEU A 222 -2.68 -10.75 4.70
C LEU A 222 -2.29 -10.27 6.10
N LEU A 223 -1.49 -9.21 6.16
CA LEU A 223 -0.97 -8.61 7.41
C LEU A 223 -1.78 -7.39 7.85
N GLY A 224 -2.48 -6.75 6.93
CA GLY A 224 -3.29 -5.56 7.14
C GLY A 224 -3.82 -4.98 5.84
N CYS A 225 -4.62 -3.93 5.97
CA CYS A 225 -5.21 -3.24 4.82
C CYS A 225 -5.10 -1.73 4.95
N HIS A 226 -4.91 -1.05 3.81
CA HIS A 226 -5.28 0.34 3.64
C HIS A 226 -6.73 0.41 3.19
N VAL A 227 -7.52 1.14 3.97
CA VAL A 227 -8.96 1.27 3.75
C VAL A 227 -9.28 2.69 3.33
N HIS A 228 -9.70 2.85 2.10
CA HIS A 228 -10.23 4.09 1.55
C HIS A 228 -11.15 3.81 0.37
N ASP A 229 -12.02 4.75 0.07
CA ASP A 229 -12.94 4.65 -1.05
C ASP A 229 -12.40 5.35 -2.30
N VAL A 230 -13.01 5.09 -3.43
CA VAL A 230 -12.65 5.63 -4.74
C VAL A 230 -13.84 6.36 -5.34
N ALA A 231 -13.67 7.63 -5.69
CA ALA A 231 -14.59 8.35 -6.57
C ALA A 231 -14.10 8.19 -8.01
N TRP A 232 -14.51 7.12 -8.64
CA TRP A 232 -14.05 6.75 -9.98
C TRP A 232 -14.60 7.68 -11.09
N PRO A 233 -13.78 8.07 -12.08
CA PRO A 233 -12.35 7.75 -12.26
C PRO A 233 -11.38 8.77 -11.66
N GLU A 234 -11.82 9.68 -10.80
CA GLU A 234 -11.08 10.89 -10.45
C GLU A 234 -10.15 10.76 -9.25
N LYS A 235 -10.60 10.15 -8.14
CA LYS A 235 -9.90 10.22 -6.85
C LYS A 235 -10.03 8.94 -6.05
N ASP A 236 -8.92 8.51 -5.48
CA ASP A 236 -8.83 7.56 -4.38
C ASP A 236 -8.57 8.26 -3.03
N HIS A 237 -8.20 7.52 -2.01
CA HIS A 237 -7.96 8.01 -0.64
C HIS A 237 -9.13 8.84 -0.08
N ARG A 238 -10.37 8.45 -0.44
CA ARG A 238 -11.62 9.02 0.06
C ARG A 238 -12.03 8.31 1.34
N VAL A 239 -12.74 9.04 2.21
CA VAL A 239 -13.38 8.42 3.38
C VAL A 239 -14.28 7.27 2.93
N PRO A 240 -14.22 6.08 3.55
CA PRO A 240 -15.13 4.97 3.24
C PRO A 240 -16.59 5.39 3.15
N PHE A 241 -17.32 4.82 2.19
CA PHE A 241 -18.73 5.13 1.85
C PHE A 241 -18.99 6.53 1.22
N THR A 242 -17.94 7.27 0.83
CA THR A 242 -18.11 8.59 0.20
C THR A 242 -17.77 8.65 -1.28
N GLY A 243 -17.04 7.67 -1.79
CA GLY A 243 -16.69 7.56 -3.21
C GLY A 243 -17.66 6.66 -4.00
N GLY A 244 -18.14 5.61 -3.35
CA GLY A 244 -19.05 4.63 -3.94
C GLY A 244 -18.37 3.68 -4.94
N GLY A 245 -17.04 3.71 -5.03
CA GLY A 245 -16.28 2.86 -5.94
C GLY A 245 -15.92 1.51 -5.36
N VAL A 246 -15.80 1.40 -4.03
CA VAL A 246 -15.43 0.16 -3.32
C VAL A 246 -16.67 -0.47 -2.69
N ASP A 247 -16.95 -1.71 -3.05
CA ASP A 247 -18.02 -2.51 -2.42
C ASP A 247 -17.49 -3.21 -1.17
N PHE A 248 -17.48 -2.47 -0.05
CA PHE A 248 -17.03 -3.00 1.23
C PHE A 248 -17.89 -4.15 1.75
N ASP A 249 -19.16 -4.27 1.33
CA ASP A 249 -20.05 -5.36 1.75
C ASP A 249 -19.61 -6.70 1.19
N VAL A 250 -19.11 -6.69 -0.04
CA VAL A 250 -18.60 -7.89 -0.71
C VAL A 250 -17.16 -8.19 -0.26
N LEU A 251 -16.35 -7.17 -0.01
CA LEU A 251 -14.91 -7.35 0.19
C LEU A 251 -14.52 -7.58 1.64
N MET A 252 -15.15 -6.89 2.61
CA MET A 252 -14.79 -7.02 4.02
C MET A 252 -14.95 -8.45 4.59
N PRO A 253 -15.95 -9.25 4.19
CA PRO A 253 -16.04 -10.64 4.62
C PRO A 253 -14.87 -11.54 4.19
N LEU A 254 -14.05 -11.10 3.23
CA LEU A 254 -12.87 -11.81 2.74
C LEU A 254 -11.59 -11.45 3.54
N VAL A 255 -11.65 -10.41 4.36
CA VAL A 255 -10.53 -9.96 5.17
C VAL A 255 -10.45 -10.78 6.46
N PRO A 256 -9.29 -11.34 6.81
CA PRO A 256 -9.12 -12.05 8.08
C PRO A 256 -9.37 -11.15 9.29
N GLU A 257 -9.97 -11.71 10.33
CA GLU A 257 -10.19 -10.99 11.58
C GLU A 257 -8.86 -10.69 12.29
N GLY A 258 -8.83 -9.58 13.04
CA GLY A 258 -7.71 -9.21 13.93
C GLY A 258 -6.51 -8.58 13.23
N ILE A 259 -6.55 -8.34 11.92
CA ILE A 259 -5.53 -7.55 11.23
C ILE A 259 -5.87 -6.05 11.26
N PRO A 260 -4.86 -5.14 11.21
CA PRO A 260 -5.12 -3.70 11.19
C PRO A 260 -5.82 -3.26 9.90
N LEU A 261 -6.81 -2.39 10.07
CA LEU A 261 -7.52 -1.69 9.01
C LEU A 261 -7.17 -0.21 9.09
N VAL A 262 -6.19 0.21 8.32
CA VAL A 262 -5.67 1.58 8.36
C VAL A 262 -6.46 2.45 7.39
N TRP A 263 -7.12 3.48 7.89
CA TRP A 263 -7.78 4.47 7.04
C TRP A 263 -6.75 5.42 6.46
N GLU A 264 -6.28 5.11 5.25
CA GLU A 264 -5.33 5.94 4.52
C GLU A 264 -6.06 6.99 3.70
N LEU A 265 -6.11 8.20 4.23
CA LEU A 265 -6.96 9.26 3.70
C LEU A 265 -6.15 10.44 3.15
N SER A 266 -6.60 10.97 2.02
CA SER A 266 -6.08 12.24 1.50
C SER A 266 -6.22 13.36 2.53
N ARG A 267 -5.21 14.23 2.63
CA ARG A 267 -5.21 15.41 3.53
C ARG A 267 -6.39 16.37 3.31
N SER A 268 -7.07 16.27 2.18
CA SER A 268 -8.24 17.09 1.84
C SER A 268 -9.54 16.61 2.50
N GLN A 269 -9.55 15.45 3.15
CA GLN A 269 -10.75 14.90 3.78
C GLN A 269 -11.11 15.69 5.05
N LYS A 270 -12.42 15.94 5.25
CA LYS A 270 -12.92 16.68 6.41
C LYS A 270 -13.01 15.75 7.63
N VAL A 271 -12.50 16.20 8.78
CA VAL A 271 -12.55 15.45 10.05
C VAL A 271 -14.00 15.06 10.42
N SER A 272 -14.98 15.93 10.17
CA SER A 272 -16.40 15.62 10.40
C SER A 272 -16.90 14.44 9.57
N GLN A 273 -16.45 14.35 8.32
CA GLN A 273 -16.77 13.25 7.40
C GLN A 273 -16.14 11.92 7.88
N VAL A 274 -14.90 11.99 8.37
CA VAL A 274 -14.22 10.84 8.98
C VAL A 274 -15.00 10.36 10.20
N ALA A 275 -15.36 11.26 11.12
CA ALA A 275 -16.12 10.93 12.32
C ALA A 275 -17.48 10.25 12.00
N GLU A 276 -18.25 10.83 11.07
CA GLU A 276 -19.55 10.30 10.66
C GLU A 276 -19.43 8.89 10.06
N ASN A 277 -18.49 8.69 9.15
CA ASN A 277 -18.35 7.40 8.48
C ASN A 277 -17.63 6.34 9.34
N LEU A 278 -16.85 6.74 10.35
CA LEU A 278 -16.32 5.83 11.35
C LEU A 278 -17.44 5.19 12.19
N VAL A 279 -18.48 5.96 12.53
CA VAL A 279 -19.67 5.41 13.22
C VAL A 279 -20.34 4.36 12.33
N LYS A 280 -20.62 4.69 11.07
CA LYS A 280 -21.22 3.75 10.09
C LYS A 280 -20.36 2.50 9.90
N TRP A 281 -19.04 2.66 9.88
CA TRP A 281 -18.09 1.55 9.74
C TRP A 281 -18.19 0.60 10.94
N LYS A 282 -18.17 1.14 12.15
CA LYS A 282 -18.29 0.35 13.39
C LYS A 282 -19.64 -0.36 13.51
N GLU A 283 -20.72 0.27 13.12
CA GLU A 283 -22.05 -0.33 13.08
C GLU A 283 -22.12 -1.52 12.11
N LYS A 284 -21.39 -1.45 11.00
CA LYS A 284 -21.46 -2.41 9.91
C LYS A 284 -20.47 -3.57 10.04
N PHE A 285 -19.24 -3.26 10.45
CA PHE A 285 -18.12 -4.22 10.43
C PHE A 285 -17.47 -4.43 11.82
N GLY A 286 -17.96 -3.75 12.83
CA GLY A 286 -17.36 -3.78 14.14
C GLY A 286 -16.18 -2.81 14.31
N SER A 287 -15.35 -3.04 15.30
CA SER A 287 -14.25 -2.14 15.72
C SER A 287 -13.17 -1.97 14.67
#